data_d1368677a0a4f8091017025994738932
#
_entry.id   d1368677a0a4f8091017025994738932
#
_cell.length_a   1.000
_cell.length_b   1.000
_cell.length_c   1.000
_cell.angle_alpha   90.00
_cell.angle_beta   90.00
_cell.angle_gamma   90.00
#
_symmetry.space_group_name_H-M   'P 1'
#
loop_
_entity.id
_entity.type
_entity.pdbx_description
1 polymer ?
#
loop_
_entity_poly.entity_id
_entity_poly.type
_entity_poly.pdbx_seq_one_letter_code
_entity_poly.pdbx_strand_id
1 'polypeptide(L)'
;MSGCETMNVSRIFLILISLVFLALGQDQLAPGDSWTYQASYRVEESDICSCIVNNATVNASGPCSNVSNSSGGVIVEIIYQAGIDLEKISDKSGEEVDAGDTITYTYFVANTGDVNLSNVSIEDDMIRYVGYISGNKNGDDLLNPGEVWIYEGSYLVDEDDLCHSIVNYATARAMGPCKINQSDNATAEVETVCPVDCICCPEGENRDLTNIGDQRAMGLRNSQAENNVEIDISQKI
;
A
#
# COMPACT_ATOMS: atom_id res chain seq x y z
N MET A 1 -2.45 -18.44 11.78
CA MET A 1 -3.06 -18.78 13.08
C MET A 1 -1.97 -18.64 14.13
N SER A 2 -1.70 -17.42 14.57
CA SER A 2 -0.84 -17.18 15.73
C SER A 2 -1.78 -16.85 16.88
N GLY A 3 -2.09 -17.87 17.66
CA GLY A 3 -2.93 -17.74 18.82
C GLY A 3 -2.34 -16.78 19.84
N CYS A 4 -3.18 -16.17 20.60
CA CYS A 4 -2.92 -15.28 21.74
C CYS A 4 -2.05 -15.94 22.85
N GLU A 5 -1.41 -17.08 22.59
CA GLU A 5 -0.76 -17.93 23.58
C GLU A 5 0.66 -17.53 23.98
N THR A 6 1.32 -16.58 23.33
CA THR A 6 2.74 -16.28 23.60
C THR A 6 3.12 -14.82 23.81
N MET A 7 2.19 -13.90 23.94
CA MET A 7 2.54 -12.52 24.30
C MET A 7 2.27 -12.28 25.80
N ASN A 8 3.32 -12.40 26.58
CA ASN A 8 3.36 -12.15 28.01
C ASN A 8 3.43 -10.64 28.28
N VAL A 9 2.39 -9.90 27.85
CA VAL A 9 2.11 -8.53 28.30
C VAL A 9 0.61 -8.44 28.56
N SER A 10 0.21 -8.94 29.71
CA SER A 10 -1.13 -8.76 30.25
C SER A 10 -1.33 -7.28 30.58
N ARG A 11 -1.86 -6.49 29.67
CA ARG A 11 -2.59 -5.29 30.05
C ARG A 11 -3.97 -5.75 30.48
N ILE A 12 -4.10 -6.12 31.75
CA ILE A 12 -5.39 -6.30 32.39
C ILE A 12 -6.01 -4.92 32.50
N PHE A 13 -6.85 -4.55 31.55
CA PHE A 13 -7.76 -3.42 31.71
C PHE A 13 -8.85 -3.87 32.66
N LEU A 14 -8.65 -3.59 33.93
CA LEU A 14 -9.71 -3.67 34.90
C LEU A 14 -10.68 -2.51 34.58
N ILE A 15 -11.68 -2.77 33.75
CA ILE A 15 -12.80 -1.83 33.60
C ILE A 15 -13.55 -1.87 34.92
N LEU A 16 -13.14 -1.01 35.83
CA LEU A 16 -13.89 -0.74 37.05
C LEU A 16 -15.16 0.02 36.67
N ILE A 17 -16.20 -0.72 36.27
CA ILE A 17 -17.52 -0.15 36.10
C ILE A 17 -18.07 0.10 37.52
N SER A 18 -17.76 1.27 38.06
CA SER A 18 -18.46 1.78 39.22
C SER A 18 -19.82 2.29 38.74
N LEU A 19 -20.74 1.38 38.51
CA LEU A 19 -22.15 1.72 38.32
C LEU A 19 -22.73 2.10 39.68
N VAL A 20 -22.71 3.41 39.98
CA VAL A 20 -23.59 3.95 41.01
C VAL A 20 -25.00 3.98 40.41
N PHE A 21 -25.73 2.91 40.57
CA PHE A 21 -27.17 2.92 40.30
C PHE A 21 -27.88 3.63 41.44
N LEU A 22 -28.40 4.83 41.19
CA LEU A 22 -29.55 5.34 41.93
C LEU A 22 -30.80 4.54 41.45
N ALA A 23 -30.95 3.30 41.90
CA ALA A 23 -32.19 2.56 41.74
C ALA A 23 -33.21 3.17 42.67
N LEU A 24 -34.18 3.86 42.10
CA LEU A 24 -35.38 4.28 42.84
C LEU A 24 -36.10 3.03 43.36
N GLY A 25 -35.75 2.58 44.57
CA GLY A 25 -36.60 1.74 45.42
C GLY A 25 -36.38 0.23 45.45
N GLN A 26 -35.28 -0.32 44.87
CA GLN A 26 -34.94 -1.74 45.04
C GLN A 26 -33.45 -1.93 45.34
N ASP A 27 -33.09 -1.80 46.61
CA ASP A 27 -31.70 -2.00 47.08
C ASP A 27 -31.42 -3.47 47.48
N GLN A 28 -32.37 -4.37 47.29
CA GLN A 28 -32.27 -5.76 47.72
C GLN A 28 -32.67 -6.72 46.61
N LEU A 29 -31.79 -7.71 46.36
CA LEU A 29 -32.03 -8.84 45.48
C LEU A 29 -32.62 -9.97 46.35
N ALA A 30 -33.90 -10.31 46.12
CA ALA A 30 -34.56 -11.40 46.86
C ALA A 30 -34.10 -12.78 46.33
N PRO A 31 -34.23 -13.84 47.12
CA PRO A 31 -33.97 -15.19 46.65
C PRO A 31 -34.78 -15.53 45.40
N GLY A 32 -34.10 -15.89 44.31
CA GLY A 32 -34.71 -16.19 43.02
C GLY A 32 -34.75 -15.01 42.04
N ASP A 33 -34.43 -13.79 42.47
CA ASP A 33 -34.33 -12.64 41.59
C ASP A 33 -32.99 -12.60 40.84
N SER A 34 -32.98 -11.91 39.72
CA SER A 34 -31.77 -11.63 38.94
C SER A 34 -31.72 -10.18 38.48
N TRP A 35 -30.55 -9.58 38.57
CA TRP A 35 -30.29 -8.26 37.98
C TRP A 35 -29.33 -8.41 36.80
N THR A 36 -29.63 -7.73 35.69
CA THR A 36 -28.79 -7.70 34.52
C THR A 36 -28.08 -6.35 34.43
N TYR A 37 -26.77 -6.38 34.30
CA TYR A 37 -25.93 -5.21 34.06
C TYR A 37 -25.37 -5.28 32.67
N GLN A 38 -25.25 -4.12 32.00
CA GLN A 38 -24.67 -4.00 30.67
C GLN A 38 -23.65 -2.88 30.70
N ALA A 39 -22.52 -3.14 30.04
CA ALA A 39 -21.48 -2.16 29.78
C ALA A 39 -20.96 -2.30 28.34
N SER A 40 -20.44 -1.21 27.82
CA SER A 40 -19.79 -1.20 26.50
C SER A 40 -18.38 -0.67 26.63
N TYR A 41 -17.48 -1.22 25.85
CA TYR A 41 -16.12 -0.74 25.66
C TYR A 41 -15.93 -0.38 24.19
N ARG A 42 -15.34 0.79 23.92
CA ARG A 42 -14.96 1.19 22.58
C ARG A 42 -13.52 0.72 22.33
N VAL A 43 -13.32 -0.11 21.32
CA VAL A 43 -11.99 -0.53 20.89
C VAL A 43 -11.27 0.68 20.31
N GLU A 44 -10.03 0.91 20.74
CA GLU A 44 -9.16 1.98 20.28
C GLU A 44 -7.96 1.40 19.52
N GLU A 45 -7.27 2.25 18.74
CA GLU A 45 -6.09 1.84 17.98
C GLU A 45 -4.99 1.23 18.87
N SER A 46 -4.86 1.72 20.09
CA SER A 46 -3.92 1.18 21.08
C SER A 46 -4.19 -0.26 21.51
N ASP A 47 -5.40 -0.76 21.25
CA ASP A 47 -5.79 -2.14 21.58
C ASP A 47 -5.36 -3.13 20.47
N ILE A 48 -5.08 -2.63 19.26
CA ILE A 48 -4.54 -3.44 18.17
C ILE A 48 -3.22 -4.05 18.67
N CYS A 49 -2.95 -5.30 18.37
CA CYS A 49 -1.79 -6.06 18.85
C CYS A 49 -1.93 -6.60 20.28
N SER A 50 -3.09 -6.48 20.88
CA SER A 50 -3.39 -7.08 22.17
C SER A 50 -4.74 -7.78 22.15
N CYS A 51 -4.98 -8.67 23.10
CA CYS A 51 -6.31 -9.20 23.34
C CYS A 51 -6.99 -8.37 24.43
N ILE A 52 -8.24 -8.00 24.21
CA ILE A 52 -9.05 -7.37 25.25
C ILE A 52 -9.59 -8.48 26.13
N VAL A 53 -9.19 -8.48 27.41
CA VAL A 53 -9.71 -9.41 28.40
C VAL A 53 -10.63 -8.65 29.35
N ASN A 54 -11.92 -8.96 29.31
CA ASN A 54 -12.91 -8.33 30.18
C ASN A 54 -13.30 -9.27 31.31
N ASN A 55 -13.12 -8.81 32.56
CA ASN A 55 -13.52 -9.49 33.76
C ASN A 55 -14.59 -8.65 34.49
N ALA A 56 -15.64 -9.27 34.96
CA ALA A 56 -16.65 -8.61 35.79
C ALA A 56 -16.65 -9.22 37.20
N THR A 57 -16.80 -8.37 38.19
CA THR A 57 -16.94 -8.80 39.58
C THR A 57 -18.21 -8.21 40.16
N VAL A 58 -19.01 -9.04 40.82
CA VAL A 58 -20.18 -8.62 41.57
C VAL A 58 -19.92 -8.82 43.06
N ASN A 59 -20.26 -7.80 43.84
CA ASN A 59 -20.22 -7.83 45.30
C ASN A 59 -21.64 -7.54 45.85
N ALA A 60 -22.00 -8.28 46.84
CA ALA A 60 -23.26 -8.05 47.55
C ALA A 60 -23.07 -8.24 49.07
N SER A 61 -23.84 -7.49 49.86
CA SER A 61 -23.85 -7.61 51.34
C SER A 61 -25.09 -8.35 51.78
N GLY A 62 -24.91 -9.43 52.54
CA GLY A 62 -25.96 -10.17 53.15
C GLY A 62 -26.07 -9.89 54.67
N PRO A 63 -27.11 -10.41 55.33
CA PRO A 63 -27.32 -10.16 56.77
C PRO A 63 -26.19 -10.64 57.68
N CYS A 64 -25.47 -11.67 57.26
CA CYS A 64 -24.41 -12.30 58.07
C CYS A 64 -23.04 -12.24 57.42
N SER A 65 -22.93 -11.94 56.11
CA SER A 65 -21.67 -11.91 55.38
C SER A 65 -21.79 -11.18 54.05
N ASN A 66 -20.65 -10.65 53.56
CA ASN A 66 -20.53 -10.18 52.19
C ASN A 66 -20.23 -11.37 51.29
N VAL A 67 -20.76 -11.32 50.09
CA VAL A 67 -20.49 -12.29 49.02
C VAL A 67 -19.90 -11.59 47.80
N SER A 68 -18.96 -12.23 47.16
CA SER A 68 -18.35 -11.75 45.94
C SER A 68 -18.22 -12.90 44.94
N ASN A 69 -18.46 -12.60 43.68
CA ASN A 69 -18.22 -13.54 42.59
C ASN A 69 -17.67 -12.79 41.39
N SER A 70 -16.82 -13.44 40.59
CA SER A 70 -16.28 -12.87 39.40
C SER A 70 -16.55 -13.77 38.20
N SER A 71 -16.79 -13.17 37.05
CA SER A 71 -16.83 -13.91 35.80
C SER A 71 -15.41 -14.40 35.43
N GLY A 72 -15.33 -15.51 34.71
CA GLY A 72 -14.13 -15.78 33.95
C GLY A 72 -13.89 -14.67 32.89
N GLY A 73 -12.65 -14.47 32.52
CA GLY A 73 -12.31 -13.48 31.49
C GLY A 73 -12.97 -13.81 30.16
N VAL A 74 -13.65 -12.82 29.56
CA VAL A 74 -14.10 -12.87 28.17
C VAL A 74 -13.02 -12.25 27.32
N ILE A 75 -12.49 -13.01 26.35
CA ILE A 75 -11.44 -12.57 25.44
C ILE A 75 -12.08 -12.10 24.15
N VAL A 76 -11.73 -10.90 23.71
CA VAL A 76 -12.09 -10.35 22.40
C VAL A 76 -10.82 -10.18 21.60
N GLU A 77 -10.75 -10.86 20.46
CA GLU A 77 -9.67 -10.70 19.48
C GLU A 77 -10.00 -9.54 18.54
N ILE A 78 -9.00 -8.70 18.25
CA ILE A 78 -9.14 -7.60 17.30
C ILE A 78 -8.64 -8.08 15.95
N ILE A 79 -9.51 -8.05 14.96
CA ILE A 79 -9.19 -8.38 13.58
C ILE A 79 -8.95 -7.06 12.83
N TYR A 80 -7.83 -6.97 12.11
CA TYR A 80 -7.49 -5.85 11.24
C TYR A 80 -6.81 -6.36 9.97
N GLN A 81 -6.82 -5.55 8.93
CA GLN A 81 -6.15 -5.82 7.67
C GLN A 81 -5.18 -4.67 7.35
N ALA A 82 -3.89 -4.97 7.30
CA ALA A 82 -2.89 -4.05 6.78
C ALA A 82 -2.65 -4.36 5.30
N GLY A 83 -2.53 -3.32 4.48
CA GLY A 83 -2.26 -3.48 3.05
C GLY A 83 -1.68 -2.21 2.45
N ILE A 84 -0.73 -2.36 1.53
CA ILE A 84 -0.13 -1.29 0.74
C ILE A 84 -0.25 -1.65 -0.73
N ASP A 85 -0.41 -0.65 -1.57
CA ASP A 85 -0.44 -0.77 -3.02
C ASP A 85 0.50 0.29 -3.62
N LEU A 86 1.27 -0.09 -4.63
CA LEU A 86 2.19 0.77 -5.33
C LEU A 86 1.84 0.84 -6.81
N GLU A 87 1.51 2.03 -7.29
CA GLU A 87 1.45 2.32 -8.72
C GLU A 87 2.66 3.18 -9.11
N LYS A 88 3.27 2.89 -10.28
CA LYS A 88 4.40 3.62 -10.83
C LYS A 88 4.13 3.96 -12.28
N ILE A 89 4.27 5.24 -12.61
CA ILE A 89 4.11 5.74 -13.97
C ILE A 89 5.32 6.56 -14.39
N SER A 90 5.53 6.67 -15.69
CA SER A 90 6.55 7.52 -16.33
C SER A 90 5.88 8.67 -17.07
N ASP A 91 6.49 9.85 -17.05
CA ASP A 91 6.10 10.99 -17.90
C ASP A 91 6.39 10.76 -19.40
N LYS A 92 7.16 9.71 -19.71
CA LYS A 92 7.53 9.28 -21.07
C LYS A 92 6.81 8.01 -21.54
N SER A 93 5.73 7.62 -20.89
CA SER A 93 4.97 6.43 -21.29
C SER A 93 4.42 6.55 -22.71
N GLY A 94 4.80 5.61 -23.59
CA GLY A 94 4.40 5.59 -24.99
C GLY A 94 5.19 6.55 -25.90
N GLU A 95 6.24 7.18 -25.39
CA GLU A 95 7.21 7.97 -26.15
C GLU A 95 8.54 7.23 -26.25
N GLU A 96 9.31 7.48 -27.32
CA GLU A 96 10.71 7.07 -27.41
C GLU A 96 11.61 8.19 -26.88
N VAL A 97 12.60 7.84 -26.06
CA VAL A 97 13.56 8.80 -25.50
C VAL A 97 14.96 8.59 -26.07
N ASP A 98 15.74 9.66 -26.09
CA ASP A 98 17.12 9.68 -26.56
C ASP A 98 18.09 9.89 -25.40
N ALA A 99 19.39 9.65 -25.65
CA ALA A 99 20.43 9.94 -24.66
C ALA A 99 20.44 11.42 -24.29
N GLY A 100 20.49 11.73 -23.00
CA GLY A 100 20.38 13.07 -22.44
C GLY A 100 18.96 13.49 -22.08
N ASP A 101 17.94 12.73 -22.45
CA ASP A 101 16.59 12.95 -21.98
C ASP A 101 16.45 12.56 -20.48
N THR A 102 15.52 13.21 -19.81
CA THR A 102 15.20 12.88 -18.42
C THR A 102 13.83 12.23 -18.35
N ILE A 103 13.74 11.06 -17.73
CA ILE A 103 12.50 10.38 -17.43
C ILE A 103 12.14 10.69 -15.98
N THR A 104 10.92 11.21 -15.76
CA THR A 104 10.39 11.41 -14.42
C THR A 104 9.40 10.29 -14.09
N TYR A 105 9.67 9.58 -13.01
CA TYR A 105 8.77 8.55 -12.49
C TYR A 105 7.98 9.10 -11.30
N THR A 106 6.67 8.92 -11.35
CA THR A 106 5.76 9.23 -10.25
C THR A 106 5.27 7.94 -9.62
N TYR A 107 5.32 7.89 -8.29
CA TYR A 107 4.92 6.73 -7.49
C TYR A 107 3.73 7.11 -6.64
N PHE A 108 2.68 6.30 -6.67
CA PHE A 108 1.49 6.43 -5.86
C PHE A 108 1.46 5.28 -4.87
N VAL A 109 1.61 5.60 -3.59
CA VAL A 109 1.60 4.61 -2.50
C VAL A 109 0.29 4.74 -1.75
N ALA A 110 -0.58 3.75 -1.87
CA ALA A 110 -1.91 3.74 -1.26
C ALA A 110 -1.97 2.78 -0.07
N ASN A 111 -2.64 3.20 1.00
CA ASN A 111 -3.06 2.29 2.07
C ASN A 111 -4.40 1.66 1.70
N THR A 112 -4.38 0.37 1.39
CA THR A 112 -5.55 -0.43 1.03
C THR A 112 -6.14 -1.22 2.20
N GLY A 113 -5.53 -1.07 3.39
CA GLY A 113 -5.99 -1.70 4.62
C GLY A 113 -6.94 -0.82 5.44
N ASP A 114 -7.21 -1.26 6.67
CA ASP A 114 -8.09 -0.59 7.65
C ASP A 114 -7.33 -0.02 8.85
N VAL A 115 -5.99 -0.09 8.83
CA VAL A 115 -5.11 0.41 9.89
C VAL A 115 -4.03 1.34 9.32
N ASN A 116 -3.52 2.24 10.16
CA ASN A 116 -2.47 3.17 9.78
C ASN A 116 -1.15 2.44 9.51
N LEU A 117 -0.43 2.89 8.49
CA LEU A 117 0.91 2.42 8.14
C LEU A 117 1.94 3.50 8.46
N SER A 118 3.07 3.09 9.00
CA SER A 118 4.21 3.96 9.32
C SER A 118 5.46 3.56 8.53
N ASN A 119 6.50 4.40 8.58
CA ASN A 119 7.80 4.14 7.93
C ASN A 119 7.67 3.78 6.45
N VAL A 120 6.82 4.52 5.74
CA VAL A 120 6.65 4.35 4.29
C VAL A 120 7.94 4.75 3.60
N SER A 121 8.43 3.88 2.73
CA SER A 121 9.65 4.08 1.94
C SER A 121 9.50 3.46 0.57
N ILE A 122 10.20 4.02 -0.42
CA ILE A 122 10.33 3.46 -1.76
C ILE A 122 11.80 3.17 -2.02
N GLU A 123 12.06 1.96 -2.51
CA GLU A 123 13.34 1.53 -3.06
C GLU A 123 13.15 1.33 -4.55
N ASP A 124 14.01 1.94 -5.36
CA ASP A 124 14.00 1.87 -6.81
C ASP A 124 15.37 1.37 -7.29
N ASP A 125 15.40 0.50 -8.29
CA ASP A 125 16.63 -0.14 -8.75
C ASP A 125 17.51 0.76 -9.61
N MET A 126 16.94 1.80 -10.23
CA MET A 126 17.65 2.75 -11.08
C MET A 126 17.82 4.11 -10.43
N ILE A 127 16.89 4.51 -9.54
CA ILE A 127 16.82 5.85 -8.97
C ILE A 127 17.24 5.82 -7.49
N ARG A 128 18.40 6.41 -7.22
CA ARG A 128 18.96 6.42 -5.86
C ARG A 128 18.15 7.23 -4.85
N TYR A 129 17.43 8.25 -5.31
CA TYR A 129 16.66 9.14 -4.45
C TYR A 129 15.26 9.36 -5.02
N VAL A 130 14.27 8.86 -4.30
CA VAL A 130 12.85 9.07 -4.57
C VAL A 130 12.32 10.01 -3.50
N GLY A 131 11.86 11.19 -3.89
CA GLY A 131 11.43 12.25 -2.99
C GLY A 131 9.92 12.23 -2.73
N TYR A 132 9.50 12.43 -1.47
CA TYR A 132 8.09 12.63 -1.13
C TYR A 132 7.59 13.98 -1.64
N ILE A 133 6.43 14.01 -2.28
CA ILE A 133 5.80 15.21 -2.86
C ILE A 133 4.58 15.64 -2.05
N SER A 134 3.63 14.72 -1.83
CA SER A 134 2.36 15.08 -1.17
C SER A 134 1.57 13.83 -0.75
N GLY A 135 0.43 14.05 -0.08
CA GLY A 135 -0.56 12.99 0.23
C GLY A 135 -0.89 12.85 1.71
N ASN A 136 0.02 13.23 2.62
CA ASN A 136 -0.25 13.27 4.06
C ASN A 136 -1.18 14.46 4.39
N LYS A 137 -2.50 14.20 4.37
CA LYS A 137 -3.54 15.24 4.46
C LYS A 137 -3.69 15.82 5.85
N ASN A 138 -3.41 15.05 6.88
CA ASN A 138 -3.57 15.43 8.28
C ASN A 138 -2.25 15.79 8.98
N GLY A 139 -1.09 15.52 8.34
CA GLY A 139 0.24 15.88 8.83
C GLY A 139 0.71 15.03 10.01
N ASP A 140 0.23 13.79 10.16
CA ASP A 140 0.57 12.89 11.26
C ASP A 140 1.73 11.93 10.95
N ASP A 141 2.31 12.01 9.75
CA ASP A 141 3.38 11.13 9.25
C ASP A 141 2.99 9.62 9.20
N LEU A 142 1.69 9.35 9.13
CA LEU A 142 1.14 8.02 8.93
C LEU A 142 0.38 7.97 7.59
N LEU A 143 0.53 6.88 6.87
CA LEU A 143 -0.31 6.61 5.70
C LEU A 143 -1.62 5.99 6.19
N ASN A 144 -2.65 6.83 6.33
CA ASN A 144 -3.94 6.44 6.88
C ASN A 144 -4.76 5.63 5.86
N PRO A 145 -5.73 4.80 6.32
CA PRO A 145 -6.62 4.06 5.42
C PRO A 145 -7.25 4.95 4.35
N GLY A 146 -7.06 4.58 3.07
CA GLY A 146 -7.54 5.33 1.91
C GLY A 146 -6.74 6.58 1.57
N GLU A 147 -5.63 6.89 2.25
CA GLU A 147 -4.67 7.89 1.77
C GLU A 147 -3.78 7.33 0.67
N VAL A 148 -3.35 8.24 -0.20
CA VAL A 148 -2.37 7.98 -1.26
C VAL A 148 -1.25 9.01 -1.12
N TRP A 149 -0.02 8.56 -0.92
CA TRP A 149 1.16 9.41 -0.92
C TRP A 149 1.83 9.39 -2.28
N ILE A 150 2.30 10.55 -2.71
CA ILE A 150 2.92 10.74 -4.02
C ILE A 150 4.40 11.01 -3.82
N TYR A 151 5.21 10.30 -4.58
CA TYR A 151 6.67 10.47 -4.64
C TYR A 151 7.11 10.65 -6.08
N GLU A 152 8.26 11.27 -6.27
CA GLU A 152 8.88 11.42 -7.59
C GLU A 152 10.38 11.12 -7.53
N GLY A 153 10.89 10.63 -8.66
CA GLY A 153 12.30 10.41 -8.91
C GLY A 153 12.60 10.54 -10.39
N SER A 154 13.83 10.90 -10.74
CA SER A 154 14.22 11.13 -12.14
C SER A 154 15.42 10.28 -12.52
N TYR A 155 15.41 9.81 -13.76
CA TYR A 155 16.49 9.07 -14.40
C TYR A 155 16.96 9.83 -15.63
N LEU A 156 18.28 9.99 -15.78
CA LEU A 156 18.89 10.56 -16.98
C LEU A 156 19.28 9.42 -17.91
N VAL A 157 18.69 9.40 -19.09
CA VAL A 157 18.98 8.40 -20.14
C VAL A 157 20.41 8.59 -20.64
N ASP A 158 21.15 7.49 -20.68
CA ASP A 158 22.52 7.50 -21.16
C ASP A 158 22.65 6.76 -22.53
N GLU A 159 23.82 6.85 -23.17
CA GLU A 159 24.04 6.23 -24.49
C GLU A 159 23.95 4.69 -24.42
N ASP A 160 24.26 4.09 -23.29
CA ASP A 160 24.19 2.64 -23.07
C ASP A 160 22.75 2.11 -22.96
N ASP A 161 21.79 2.99 -22.69
CA ASP A 161 20.36 2.65 -22.63
C ASP A 161 19.72 2.52 -24.02
N LEU A 162 20.34 3.10 -25.06
CA LEU A 162 19.76 3.17 -26.39
C LEU A 162 19.57 1.80 -27.03
N CYS A 163 18.56 1.68 -27.90
CA CYS A 163 18.15 0.43 -28.56
C CYS A 163 17.60 -0.65 -27.62
N HIS A 164 17.24 -0.30 -26.40
CA HIS A 164 16.65 -1.20 -25.42
C HIS A 164 15.47 -0.53 -24.72
N SER A 165 14.49 -1.31 -24.24
CA SER A 165 13.50 -0.76 -23.31
C SER A 165 14.14 -0.54 -21.95
N ILE A 166 13.93 0.64 -21.37
CA ILE A 166 14.28 0.96 -19.97
C ILE A 166 13.15 0.43 -19.08
N VAL A 167 13.41 -0.65 -18.35
CA VAL A 167 12.45 -1.25 -17.41
C VAL A 167 12.91 -0.93 -16.00
N ASN A 168 12.17 -0.07 -15.31
CA ASN A 168 12.52 0.41 -13.98
C ASN A 168 11.58 -0.21 -12.93
N TYR A 169 12.16 -0.88 -11.92
CA TYR A 169 11.45 -1.59 -10.85
C TYR A 169 11.49 -0.80 -9.55
N ALA A 170 10.37 -0.76 -8.86
CA ALA A 170 10.29 -0.15 -7.53
C ALA A 170 9.56 -1.06 -6.53
N THR A 171 9.94 -0.91 -5.26
CA THR A 171 9.29 -1.56 -4.14
C THR A 171 8.89 -0.52 -3.11
N ALA A 172 7.61 -0.44 -2.77
CA ALA A 172 7.14 0.30 -1.61
C ALA A 172 7.16 -0.61 -0.38
N ARG A 173 7.54 -0.05 0.76
CA ARG A 173 7.51 -0.73 2.06
C ARG A 173 6.86 0.15 3.09
N ALA A 174 6.12 -0.47 4.01
CA ALA A 174 5.55 0.21 5.16
C ALA A 174 5.45 -0.76 6.35
N MET A 175 5.27 -0.21 7.53
CA MET A 175 5.08 -0.96 8.76
C MET A 175 3.68 -0.72 9.29
N GLY A 176 2.89 -1.79 9.37
CA GLY A 176 1.60 -1.79 10.04
C GLY A 176 1.72 -1.97 11.55
N PRO A 177 0.59 -2.02 12.26
CA PRO A 177 0.54 -2.36 13.66
C PRO A 177 1.26 -3.68 13.95
N CYS A 178 1.68 -3.88 15.21
CA CYS A 178 2.39 -5.08 15.63
C CYS A 178 3.71 -5.34 14.88
N LYS A 179 4.26 -4.31 14.21
CA LYS A 179 5.48 -4.38 13.39
C LYS A 179 5.37 -5.38 12.23
N ILE A 180 4.18 -5.52 11.67
CA ILE A 180 3.98 -6.33 10.48
C ILE A 180 4.37 -5.51 9.25
N ASN A 181 5.39 -5.97 8.52
CA ASN A 181 5.83 -5.31 7.30
C ASN A 181 4.83 -5.57 6.17
N GLN A 182 4.56 -4.52 5.41
CA GLN A 182 3.82 -4.55 4.16
C GLN A 182 4.74 -4.14 3.03
N SER A 183 4.58 -4.73 1.86
CA SER A 183 5.33 -4.32 0.67
C SER A 183 4.55 -4.64 -0.60
N ASP A 184 4.76 -3.80 -1.61
CA ASP A 184 4.26 -4.00 -2.95
C ASP A 184 5.28 -3.53 -3.98
N ASN A 185 5.17 -4.03 -5.23
CA ASN A 185 6.12 -3.75 -6.30
C ASN A 185 5.40 -3.23 -7.53
N ALA A 186 6.05 -2.29 -8.22
CA ALA A 186 5.57 -1.77 -9.49
C ALA A 186 6.73 -1.60 -10.48
N THR A 187 6.39 -1.60 -11.77
CA THR A 187 7.33 -1.38 -12.87
C THR A 187 6.79 -0.34 -13.82
N ALA A 188 7.71 0.40 -14.45
CA ALA A 188 7.39 1.25 -15.59
C ALA A 188 8.43 1.00 -16.70
N GLU A 189 7.96 1.01 -17.92
CA GLU A 189 8.76 0.76 -19.12
C GLU A 189 8.72 1.97 -20.04
N VAL A 190 9.89 2.33 -20.61
CA VAL A 190 10.05 3.41 -21.57
C VAL A 190 10.94 2.92 -22.72
N GLU A 191 10.48 3.13 -23.94
CA GLU A 191 11.24 2.77 -25.13
C GLU A 191 12.33 3.81 -25.41
N THR A 192 13.47 3.37 -25.94
CA THR A 192 14.54 4.26 -26.37
C THR A 192 14.69 4.26 -27.90
N VAL A 193 15.14 5.38 -28.44
CA VAL A 193 15.51 5.44 -29.86
C VAL A 193 16.68 4.53 -30.14
N CYS A 194 16.72 3.99 -31.36
CA CYS A 194 17.89 3.26 -31.86
C CYS A 194 18.48 4.04 -33.03
N PRO A 195 19.58 4.81 -32.79
CA PRO A 195 20.23 5.54 -33.85
C PRO A 195 20.65 4.61 -34.99
N VAL A 196 20.38 5.00 -36.23
CA VAL A 196 20.69 4.20 -37.41
C VAL A 196 22.19 3.86 -37.56
N ASP A 197 23.04 4.63 -36.87
CA ASP A 197 24.48 4.40 -36.84
C ASP A 197 24.91 3.29 -35.83
N CYS A 198 24.00 2.90 -34.95
CA CYS A 198 24.18 1.78 -34.00
C CYS A 198 23.71 0.43 -34.56
N ILE A 199 23.58 0.28 -35.87
CA ILE A 199 23.37 -1.04 -36.46
C ILE A 199 24.62 -1.86 -36.17
N CYS A 200 24.62 -2.62 -35.09
CA CYS A 200 25.56 -3.72 -34.86
C CYS A 200 25.38 -4.70 -36.04
N CYS A 201 26.10 -4.51 -37.14
CA CYS A 201 26.21 -5.51 -38.17
C CYS A 201 26.80 -6.75 -37.52
N PRO A 202 26.13 -7.92 -37.54
CA PRO A 202 26.81 -9.14 -37.17
C PRO A 202 28.09 -9.23 -38.01
N GLU A 203 29.22 -9.42 -37.35
CA GLU A 203 30.53 -9.50 -38.02
C GLU A 203 30.44 -10.51 -39.17
N GLY A 204 30.48 -10.01 -40.40
CA GLY A 204 30.50 -10.86 -41.59
C GLY A 204 29.73 -10.38 -42.82
N GLU A 205 28.82 -9.41 -42.72
CA GLU A 205 28.19 -8.84 -43.91
C GLU A 205 28.83 -7.48 -44.28
N ASN A 206 29.63 -7.50 -45.32
CA ASN A 206 30.21 -6.32 -45.96
C ASN A 206 29.07 -5.58 -46.69
N ARG A 207 28.26 -4.80 -45.98
CA ARG A 207 27.23 -3.95 -46.60
C ARG A 207 27.91 -2.67 -47.08
N ASP A 208 27.89 -2.51 -48.38
CA ASP A 208 28.37 -1.32 -49.09
C ASP A 208 27.63 -0.08 -48.51
N LEU A 209 28.37 0.77 -47.78
CA LEU A 209 27.89 2.00 -47.13
C LEU A 209 27.31 3.04 -48.12
N THR A 210 27.28 2.73 -49.43
CA THR A 210 26.69 3.61 -50.43
C THR A 210 25.17 3.66 -50.42
N ASN A 211 24.48 2.81 -49.60
CA ASN A 211 23.02 2.71 -49.55
C ASN A 211 22.35 3.32 -48.31
N ILE A 212 23.09 3.98 -47.40
CA ILE A 212 22.53 4.58 -46.20
C ILE A 212 21.53 5.70 -46.55
N GLY A 213 21.77 6.43 -47.64
CA GLY A 213 20.85 7.46 -48.13
C GLY A 213 19.47 6.93 -48.58
N ASP A 214 19.45 5.71 -49.14
CA ASP A 214 18.23 5.10 -49.66
C ASP A 214 17.40 4.45 -48.54
N GLN A 215 18.03 3.98 -47.46
CA GLN A 215 17.34 3.42 -46.31
C GLN A 215 16.57 4.50 -45.49
N ARG A 216 17.16 5.71 -45.37
CA ARG A 216 16.43 6.86 -44.75
C ARG A 216 15.21 7.28 -45.57
N ALA A 217 15.33 7.23 -46.92
CA ALA A 217 14.21 7.56 -47.79
C ALA A 217 13.10 6.49 -47.75
N MET A 218 13.43 5.21 -47.49
CA MET A 218 12.44 4.15 -47.36
C MET A 218 11.77 4.17 -45.98
N GLY A 219 12.48 4.47 -44.89
CA GLY A 219 11.90 4.63 -43.55
C GLY A 219 10.90 5.77 -43.50
N LEU A 220 11.22 6.92 -44.10
CA LEU A 220 10.32 8.06 -44.20
C LEU A 220 9.12 7.79 -45.12
N ARG A 221 9.25 6.95 -46.12
CA ARG A 221 8.12 6.55 -46.98
C ARG A 221 7.20 5.56 -46.33
N ASN A 222 7.71 4.67 -45.50
CA ASN A 222 6.87 3.73 -44.73
C ASN A 222 6.09 4.42 -43.65
N SER A 223 6.66 5.39 -42.91
CA SER A 223 5.94 6.15 -41.91
C SER A 223 4.85 7.08 -42.49
N GLN A 224 5.07 7.56 -43.75
CA GLN A 224 4.02 8.33 -44.45
C GLN A 224 2.97 7.43 -45.13
N ALA A 225 3.30 6.18 -45.48
CA ALA A 225 2.36 5.25 -46.09
C ALA A 225 1.41 4.64 -45.05
N GLU A 226 1.82 4.47 -43.80
CA GLU A 226 0.94 3.97 -42.74
C GLU A 226 -0.13 4.97 -42.29
N ASN A 227 0.14 6.28 -42.47
CA ASN A 227 -0.84 7.32 -42.14
C ASN A 227 -1.91 7.54 -43.23
N ASN A 228 -1.83 6.85 -44.38
CA ASN A 228 -2.77 6.92 -45.49
C ASN A 228 -3.41 5.57 -45.83
N VAL A 229 -3.71 4.75 -44.83
CA VAL A 229 -4.59 3.59 -45.02
C VAL A 229 -6.01 4.09 -45.04
N GLU A 230 -6.45 4.53 -46.22
CA GLU A 230 -7.87 4.69 -46.53
C GLU A 230 -8.50 3.30 -46.55
N ILE A 231 -9.29 2.98 -45.57
CA ILE A 231 -10.05 1.73 -45.52
C ILE A 231 -11.23 1.92 -46.48
N ASP A 232 -11.04 1.52 -47.75
CA ASP A 232 -12.14 1.38 -48.71
C ASP A 232 -12.97 0.12 -48.33
N ILE A 233 -14.02 0.30 -47.56
CA ILE A 233 -15.04 -0.71 -47.30
C ILE A 233 -16.00 -0.70 -48.49
N SER A 234 -15.58 -1.25 -49.63
CA SER A 234 -16.51 -1.55 -50.69
C SER A 234 -17.27 -2.83 -50.33
N GLN A 235 -18.53 -2.62 -49.93
CA GLN A 235 -19.54 -3.66 -49.84
C GLN A 235 -19.62 -4.42 -51.16
N LYS A 236 -19.48 -5.74 -51.12
CA LYS A 236 -20.06 -6.63 -52.13
C LYS A 236 -21.29 -7.30 -51.56
N ILE A 237 -22.41 -6.95 -52.21
CA ILE A 237 -23.69 -7.61 -52.13
C ILE A 237 -23.54 -9.08 -52.57
#